data_b52a836fa4135b81fbb579515c40fb67
#
_entry.id   b52a836fa4135b81fbb579515c40fb67
#
_cell.length_a   1.000
_cell.length_b   1.000
_cell.length_c   1.000
_cell.angle_alpha   90.00
_cell.angle_beta   90.00
_cell.angle_gamma   90.00
#
_symmetry.space_group_name_H-M   'P 1'
#
loop_
_entity.id
_entity.type
_entity.pdbx_description
1 polymer ?
#
loop_
_entity_poly.entity_id
_entity_poly.type
_entity_poly.pdbx_seq_one_letter_code
_entity_poly.pdbx_strand_id
1 'polypeptide(L)'
;NPPNPKHEEAAVRLYAHMLGHLAERISVGAFAKNENISAYALIRAYKRMFALTPVQYQMALRVDAACELLANGANASDAAAELGFSDQAHLTREFKKRIGCTPGSYAAMRKAGEGRE
;
A
#
# COMPACT_ATOMS: atom_id res chain seq x y z
N ASN A 1 25.56 5.84 10.34
CA ASN A 1 25.97 6.15 8.99
C ASN A 1 25.19 7.34 8.46
N PRO A 2 25.85 8.32 7.87
CA PRO A 2 25.15 9.45 7.27
C PRO A 2 24.26 9.01 6.10
N PRO A 3 23.13 9.69 5.88
CA PRO A 3 22.29 9.40 4.71
C PRO A 3 23.09 9.54 3.41
N ASN A 4 22.83 8.63 2.49
CA ASN A 4 23.44 8.67 1.16
C ASN A 4 22.42 9.21 0.16
N PRO A 5 22.68 10.37 -0.47
CA PRO A 5 21.74 10.96 -1.43
C PRO A 5 21.31 10.01 -2.54
N LYS A 6 22.22 9.17 -3.02
CA LYS A 6 21.92 8.18 -4.07
C LYS A 6 20.85 7.18 -3.58
N HIS A 7 20.99 6.72 -2.34
CA HIS A 7 20.03 5.78 -1.75
C HIS A 7 18.69 6.45 -1.52
N GLU A 8 18.69 7.70 -1.08
CA GLU A 8 17.47 8.46 -0.86
C GLU A 8 16.72 8.74 -2.16
N GLU A 9 17.44 9.11 -3.21
CA GLU A 9 16.83 9.32 -4.54
C GLU A 9 16.20 8.04 -5.07
N ALA A 10 16.88 6.90 -4.88
CA ALA A 10 16.33 5.60 -5.28
C ALA A 10 15.05 5.28 -4.50
N ALA A 11 15.02 5.60 -3.20
CA ALA A 11 13.83 5.39 -2.38
C ALA A 11 12.66 6.25 -2.85
N VAL A 12 12.91 7.50 -3.22
CA VAL A 12 11.88 8.39 -3.77
C VAL A 12 11.34 7.85 -5.10
N ARG A 13 12.22 7.34 -5.96
CA ARG A 13 11.78 6.74 -7.22
C ARG A 13 10.96 5.48 -7.01
N LEU A 14 11.32 4.67 -6.02
CA LEU A 14 10.51 3.49 -5.66
C LEU A 14 9.13 3.91 -5.17
N TYR A 15 9.07 4.91 -4.31
CA TYR A 15 7.80 5.46 -3.83
C TYR A 15 6.92 5.92 -5.00
N ALA A 16 7.48 6.69 -5.92
CA ALA A 16 6.75 7.19 -7.09
C ALA A 16 6.25 6.05 -7.98
N HIS A 17 7.10 5.04 -8.20
CA HIS A 17 6.72 3.86 -8.98
C HIS A 17 5.55 3.12 -8.31
N MET A 18 5.62 2.98 -6.99
CA MET A 18 4.59 2.29 -6.20
C MET A 18 3.22 2.95 -6.34
N LEU A 19 3.18 4.28 -6.35
CA LEU A 19 1.91 5.01 -6.49
C LEU A 19 1.22 4.72 -7.83
N GLY A 20 1.99 4.51 -8.88
CA GLY A 20 1.44 4.21 -10.21
C GLY A 20 1.19 2.72 -10.47
N HIS A 21 1.66 1.84 -9.57
CA HIS A 21 1.63 0.39 -9.77
C HIS A 21 1.16 -0.33 -8.52
N LEU A 22 0.12 0.20 -7.89
CA LEU A 22 -0.31 -0.22 -6.55
C LEU A 22 -0.75 -1.69 -6.50
N ALA A 23 -1.37 -2.19 -7.57
CA ALA A 23 -1.84 -3.57 -7.65
C ALA A 23 -0.74 -4.58 -8.00
N GLU A 24 0.42 -4.10 -8.45
CA GLU A 24 1.50 -4.98 -8.89
C GLU A 24 2.40 -5.37 -7.72
N ARG A 25 2.93 -6.58 -7.79
CA ARG A 25 3.93 -7.03 -6.83
C ARG A 25 5.25 -6.34 -7.13
N ILE A 26 5.78 -5.60 -6.16
CA ILE A 26 7.04 -4.88 -6.31
C ILE A 26 8.19 -5.77 -5.90
N SER A 27 9.16 -5.93 -6.80
CA SER A 27 10.42 -6.58 -6.49
C SER A 27 11.43 -5.50 -6.07
N VAL A 28 11.63 -5.35 -4.75
CA VAL A 28 12.59 -4.39 -4.20
C VAL A 28 14.00 -4.72 -4.69
N GLY A 29 14.33 -6.02 -4.78
CA GLY A 29 15.65 -6.46 -5.26
C GLY A 29 15.91 -6.05 -6.70
N ALA A 30 14.95 -6.25 -7.60
CA ALA A 30 15.09 -5.85 -9.00
C ALA A 30 15.20 -4.34 -9.14
N PHE A 31 14.39 -3.60 -8.38
CA PHE A 31 14.44 -2.14 -8.41
C PHE A 31 15.79 -1.62 -7.93
N ALA A 32 16.30 -2.17 -6.82
CA ALA A 32 17.61 -1.80 -6.29
C ALA A 32 18.73 -2.07 -7.29
N LYS A 33 18.66 -3.21 -7.97
CA LYS A 33 19.65 -3.57 -8.99
C LYS A 33 19.68 -2.54 -10.12
N ASN A 34 18.52 -2.09 -10.57
CA ASN A 34 18.42 -1.05 -11.60
C ASN A 34 18.96 0.30 -11.13
N GLU A 35 18.95 0.54 -9.82
CA GLU A 35 19.48 1.77 -9.22
C GLU A 35 20.95 1.63 -8.83
N ASN A 36 21.56 0.47 -9.09
CA ASN A 36 22.95 0.17 -8.73
C ASN A 36 23.25 0.29 -7.24
N ILE A 37 22.31 -0.14 -6.43
CA ILE A 37 22.46 -0.21 -4.96
C ILE A 37 21.97 -1.58 -4.48
N SER A 38 22.33 -1.95 -3.25
CA SER A 38 21.83 -3.20 -2.67
C SER A 38 20.37 -3.04 -2.24
N ALA A 39 19.64 -4.16 -2.23
CA ALA A 39 18.28 -4.17 -1.71
C ALA A 39 18.25 -3.69 -0.24
N TYR A 40 19.24 -4.10 0.54
CA TYR A 40 19.35 -3.68 1.94
C TYR A 40 19.46 -2.16 2.07
N ALA A 41 20.33 -1.53 1.26
CA ALA A 41 20.50 -0.08 1.27
C ALA A 41 19.21 0.64 0.88
N LEU A 42 18.51 0.11 -0.13
CA LEU A 42 17.24 0.69 -0.58
C LEU A 42 16.18 0.59 0.52
N ILE A 43 16.03 -0.57 1.14
CA ILE A 43 15.04 -0.77 2.20
C ILE A 43 15.32 0.15 3.39
N ARG A 44 16.59 0.27 3.79
CA ARG A 44 16.97 1.15 4.90
C ARG A 44 16.67 2.62 4.60
N ALA A 45 17.04 3.09 3.41
CA ALA A 45 16.77 4.47 3.00
C ALA A 45 15.26 4.73 2.93
N TYR A 46 14.51 3.78 2.37
CA TYR A 46 13.06 3.90 2.26
C TYR A 46 12.42 4.02 3.65
N LYS A 47 12.77 3.12 4.55
CA LYS A 47 12.22 3.14 5.91
C LYS A 47 12.56 4.42 6.67
N ARG A 48 13.79 4.92 6.48
CA ARG A 48 14.22 6.18 7.11
C ARG A 48 13.39 7.37 6.62
N MET A 49 13.08 7.41 5.31
CA MET A 49 12.35 8.52 4.70
C MET A 49 10.85 8.43 4.91
N PHE A 50 10.29 7.22 4.86
CA PHE A 50 8.84 7.02 4.83
C PHE A 50 8.28 6.28 6.05
N ALA A 51 9.12 5.96 7.03
CA ALA A 51 8.78 5.31 8.30
C ALA A 51 8.39 3.83 8.21
N LEU A 52 8.11 3.32 7.04
CA LEU A 52 7.74 1.91 6.80
C LEU A 52 8.65 1.32 5.73
N THR A 53 8.76 0.00 5.70
CA THR A 53 9.43 -0.67 4.58
C THR A 53 8.58 -0.52 3.32
N PRO A 54 9.17 -0.71 2.12
CA PRO A 54 8.39 -0.65 0.88
C PRO A 54 7.16 -1.57 0.89
N VAL A 55 7.31 -2.80 1.37
CA VAL A 55 6.19 -3.76 1.40
C VAL A 55 5.09 -3.29 2.35
N GLN A 56 5.47 -2.81 3.53
CA GLN A 56 4.51 -2.28 4.51
C GLN A 56 3.79 -1.05 3.97
N TYR A 57 4.53 -0.18 3.30
CA TYR A 57 3.98 1.05 2.74
C TYR A 57 2.98 0.74 1.63
N GLN A 58 3.34 -0.19 0.73
CA GLN A 58 2.42 -0.61 -0.34
C GLN A 58 1.13 -1.19 0.25
N MET A 59 1.26 -2.02 1.28
CA MET A 59 0.08 -2.61 1.92
C MET A 59 -0.82 -1.53 2.51
N ALA A 60 -0.25 -0.52 3.16
CA ALA A 60 -1.01 0.60 3.70
C ALA A 60 -1.75 1.36 2.59
N LEU A 61 -1.07 1.62 1.48
CA LEU A 61 -1.69 2.30 0.34
C LEU A 61 -2.83 1.50 -0.28
N ARG A 62 -2.66 0.18 -0.38
CA ARG A 62 -3.72 -0.71 -0.89
C ARG A 62 -4.96 -0.66 0.00
N VAL A 63 -4.76 -0.70 1.31
CA VAL A 63 -5.89 -0.63 2.26
C VAL A 63 -6.58 0.73 2.16
N ASP A 64 -5.81 1.82 2.08
CA ASP A 64 -6.39 3.15 1.94
C ASP A 64 -7.20 3.28 0.63
N ALA A 65 -6.68 2.72 -0.46
CA ALA A 65 -7.40 2.68 -1.73
C ALA A 65 -8.68 1.84 -1.64
N ALA A 66 -8.64 0.75 -0.86
CA ALA A 66 -9.82 -0.07 -0.64
C ALA A 66 -10.93 0.72 0.06
N CYS A 67 -10.58 1.60 1.00
CA CYS A 67 -11.55 2.48 1.65
C CYS A 67 -12.33 3.31 0.63
N GLU A 68 -11.63 3.88 -0.36
CA GLU A 68 -12.30 4.67 -1.40
C GLU A 68 -13.19 3.83 -2.30
N LEU A 69 -12.71 2.65 -2.72
CA LEU A 69 -13.52 1.75 -3.54
C LEU A 69 -14.80 1.32 -2.82
N LEU A 70 -14.67 0.95 -1.55
CA LEU A 70 -15.82 0.53 -0.75
C LEU A 70 -16.80 1.68 -0.54
N ALA A 71 -16.28 2.88 -0.29
CA ALA A 71 -17.13 4.08 -0.14
C ALA A 71 -17.90 4.39 -1.43
N ASN A 72 -17.34 4.03 -2.59
CA ASN A 72 -17.96 4.25 -3.90
C ASN A 72 -18.80 3.06 -4.38
N GLY A 73 -19.05 2.08 -3.52
CA GLY A 73 -19.97 1.00 -3.81
C GLY A 73 -19.37 -0.32 -4.24
N ALA A 74 -18.04 -0.42 -4.34
CA ALA A 74 -17.40 -1.69 -4.68
C ALA A 74 -17.59 -2.69 -3.53
N ASN A 75 -17.72 -3.98 -3.85
CA ASN A 75 -17.71 -5.00 -2.81
C ASN A 75 -16.25 -5.40 -2.49
N ALA A 76 -16.07 -6.09 -1.36
CA ALA A 76 -14.74 -6.45 -0.88
C ALA A 76 -13.98 -7.37 -1.85
N SER A 77 -14.69 -8.28 -2.51
CA SER A 77 -14.06 -9.19 -3.47
C SER A 77 -13.47 -8.45 -4.66
N ASP A 78 -14.24 -7.51 -5.22
CA ASP A 78 -13.79 -6.71 -6.38
C ASP A 78 -12.66 -5.76 -5.97
N ALA A 79 -12.76 -5.15 -4.80
CA ALA A 79 -11.71 -4.28 -4.28
C ALA A 79 -10.40 -5.05 -4.10
N ALA A 80 -10.46 -6.26 -3.55
CA ALA A 80 -9.29 -7.12 -3.37
C ALA A 80 -8.61 -7.43 -4.71
N ALA A 81 -9.41 -7.82 -5.70
CA ALA A 81 -8.88 -8.14 -7.02
C ALA A 81 -8.24 -6.92 -7.69
N GLU A 82 -8.90 -5.78 -7.64
CA GLU A 82 -8.41 -4.55 -8.26
C GLU A 82 -7.11 -4.06 -7.65
N LEU A 83 -6.92 -4.26 -6.34
CA LEU A 83 -5.77 -3.71 -5.62
C LEU A 83 -4.62 -4.69 -5.44
N GLY A 84 -4.71 -5.89 -6.01
CA GLY A 84 -3.60 -6.84 -5.98
C GLY A 84 -3.50 -7.69 -4.73
N PHE A 85 -4.56 -7.78 -3.93
CA PHE A 85 -4.61 -8.74 -2.82
C PHE A 85 -4.79 -10.14 -3.39
N SER A 86 -4.22 -11.13 -2.71
CA SER A 86 -4.31 -12.52 -3.17
C SER A 86 -5.75 -13.03 -3.20
N ASP A 87 -6.58 -12.57 -2.26
CA ASP A 87 -8.00 -12.89 -2.19
C ASP A 87 -8.70 -11.91 -1.24
N GLN A 88 -10.02 -12.07 -1.10
CA GLN A 88 -10.81 -11.22 -0.21
C GLN A 88 -10.40 -11.38 1.25
N ALA A 89 -10.04 -12.58 1.67
CA ALA A 89 -9.62 -12.83 3.04
C ALA A 89 -8.34 -12.06 3.39
N HIS A 90 -7.41 -11.97 2.45
CA HIS A 90 -6.18 -11.18 2.61
C HIS A 90 -6.51 -9.71 2.82
N LEU A 91 -7.38 -9.14 1.98
CA LEU A 91 -7.84 -7.76 2.16
C LEU A 91 -8.50 -7.59 3.53
N THR A 92 -9.39 -8.48 3.92
CA THR A 92 -10.10 -8.39 5.19
C THR A 92 -9.13 -8.34 6.38
N ARG A 93 -8.11 -9.21 6.38
CA ARG A 93 -7.12 -9.23 7.46
C ARG A 93 -6.33 -7.92 7.54
N GLU A 94 -5.81 -7.46 6.41
CA GLU A 94 -4.99 -6.25 6.37
C GLU A 94 -5.83 -4.99 6.62
N PHE A 95 -7.05 -4.98 6.13
CA PHE A 95 -7.99 -3.88 6.37
C PHE A 95 -8.31 -3.75 7.85
N LYS A 96 -8.64 -4.88 8.49
CA LYS A 96 -8.98 -4.89 9.91
C LYS A 96 -7.82 -4.44 10.79
N LYS A 97 -6.58 -4.84 10.45
CA LYS A 97 -5.39 -4.40 11.18
C LYS A 97 -5.19 -2.89 11.12
N ARG A 98 -5.41 -2.29 9.95
CA ARG A 98 -5.11 -0.88 9.74
C ARG A 98 -6.28 0.03 10.10
N ILE A 99 -7.50 -0.36 9.74
CA ILE A 99 -8.70 0.48 9.90
C ILE A 99 -9.43 0.17 11.20
N GLY A 100 -9.37 -1.07 11.68
CA GLY A 100 -10.02 -1.48 12.93
C GLY A 100 -11.35 -2.15 12.76
N CYS A 101 -11.89 -2.23 11.54
CA CYS A 101 -13.13 -2.95 11.25
C CYS A 101 -13.02 -3.67 9.92
N THR A 102 -13.99 -4.51 9.59
CA THR A 102 -14.01 -5.25 8.33
C THR A 102 -14.38 -4.32 7.17
N PRO A 103 -14.00 -4.68 5.92
CA PRO A 103 -14.45 -3.92 4.75
C PRO A 103 -15.96 -3.78 4.66
N GLY A 104 -16.71 -4.84 4.99
CA GLY A 104 -18.16 -4.79 4.98
C GLY A 104 -18.74 -3.82 6.01
N SER A 105 -18.21 -3.83 7.22
CA SER A 105 -18.61 -2.88 8.26
C SER A 105 -18.31 -1.45 7.88
N TYR A 106 -17.12 -1.23 7.29
CA TYR A 106 -16.73 0.10 6.83
C TYR A 106 -17.68 0.61 5.74
N ALA A 107 -17.98 -0.21 4.75
CA ALA A 107 -18.88 0.15 3.66
C ALA A 107 -20.28 0.49 4.21
N ALA A 108 -20.77 -0.30 5.17
CA ALA A 108 -22.08 -0.06 5.78
C ALA A 108 -22.10 1.26 6.56
N MET A 109 -21.05 1.56 7.31
CA MET A 109 -20.94 2.82 8.06
C MET A 109 -20.89 4.04 7.13
N ARG A 110 -20.16 3.95 6.03
CA ARG A 110 -20.07 5.03 5.05
C ARG A 110 -21.42 5.28 4.40
N LYS A 111 -22.13 4.21 4.02
CA LYS A 111 -23.47 4.30 3.43
C LYS A 111 -24.48 4.90 4.40
N ALA A 112 -24.44 4.50 5.67
CA ALA A 112 -25.31 5.04 6.71
C ALA A 112 -25.06 6.54 6.93
N GLY A 113 -23.78 6.96 6.92
CA GLY A 113 -23.42 8.36 7.04
C GLY A 113 -23.95 9.21 5.89
N GLU A 114 -23.90 8.70 4.67
CA GLU A 114 -24.44 9.37 3.49
C GLU A 114 -25.95 9.51 3.55
N GLY A 115 -26.64 8.53 4.13
CA GLY A 115 -28.11 8.56 4.25
C GLY A 115 -28.64 9.51 5.31
N ARG A 116 -27.78 10.21 6.03
CA ARG A 116 -28.18 11.13 7.11
C ARG A 116 -28.27 12.59 6.69
N GLU A 117 -27.94 12.89 5.47
CA GLU A 117 -28.02 14.26 4.97
C GLU A 117 -29.43 14.68 4.57
#